data_961505a85ea60a5c7debfd96ccb04539
#
_entry.id   961505a85ea60a5c7debfd96ccb04539
#
_cell.length_a   1.000
_cell.length_b   1.000
_cell.length_c   1.000
_cell.angle_alpha   90.00
_cell.angle_beta   90.00
_cell.angle_gamma   90.00
#
_symmetry.space_group_name_H-M   'P 1'
#
loop_
_entity.id
_entity.type
_entity.pdbx_description
1 polymer ?
#
loop_
_entity_poly.entity_id
_entity_poly.type
_entity_poly.pdbx_seq_one_letter_code
_entity_poly.pdbx_strand_id
1 'polypeptide(L)'
;EESATIDAPDAAMEWLYRFLNNEPVFQSSTTKIFKNVGDVQQDNPPLGITTFSKMRKNKEGVYAAGPIFDLDPIFGVSYPTALVMADMAPHPNAAKLLIRYMMEEEGFAPWNEPGDYAARASIEAKQLEKFGLPKFDDLKLWPIDPTEIYYTKYGFLALYLELS
;
A
#
# COMPACT_ATOMS: atom_id res chain seq x y z
N GLU A 1 15.13 -8.18 26.02
CA GLU A 1 14.13 -7.54 26.89
C GLU A 1 12.83 -8.33 26.74
N GLU A 2 12.33 -8.91 27.84
CA GLU A 2 11.06 -9.59 27.84
C GLU A 2 9.97 -8.59 27.49
N SER A 3 9.26 -8.85 26.39
CA SER A 3 8.13 -8.04 25.96
C SER A 3 7.06 -8.05 27.06
N ALA A 4 6.77 -6.90 27.65
CA ALA A 4 5.74 -6.78 28.67
C ALA A 4 4.42 -7.38 28.17
N THR A 5 3.77 -8.18 29.02
CA THR A 5 2.44 -8.74 28.73
C THR A 5 1.43 -7.59 28.64
N ILE A 6 0.73 -7.49 27.52
CA ILE A 6 -0.36 -6.54 27.33
C ILE A 6 -1.66 -7.29 27.49
N ASP A 7 -2.52 -6.80 28.39
CA ASP A 7 -3.88 -7.33 28.55
C ASP A 7 -4.73 -6.85 27.36
N ALA A 8 -4.98 -7.73 26.41
CA ALA A 8 -5.74 -7.45 25.20
C ALA A 8 -6.70 -8.60 24.90
N PRO A 9 -7.90 -8.31 24.36
CA PRO A 9 -8.92 -9.32 24.10
C PRO A 9 -8.54 -10.31 22.99
N ASP A 10 -7.67 -9.90 22.08
CA ASP A 10 -7.18 -10.72 20.98
C ASP A 10 -5.83 -10.20 20.44
N ALA A 11 -5.22 -10.96 19.52
CA ALA A 11 -3.93 -10.62 18.94
C ALA A 11 -3.92 -9.32 18.12
N ALA A 12 -5.04 -8.94 17.51
CA ALA A 12 -5.14 -7.68 16.75
C ALA A 12 -5.10 -6.48 17.70
N MET A 13 -5.80 -6.59 18.83
CA MET A 13 -5.80 -5.56 19.87
C MET A 13 -4.44 -5.48 20.57
N GLU A 14 -3.80 -6.61 20.85
CA GLU A 14 -2.44 -6.63 21.39
C GLU A 14 -1.48 -5.91 20.44
N TRP A 15 -1.55 -6.20 19.14
CA TRP A 15 -0.74 -5.52 18.14
C TRP A 15 -0.99 -4.01 18.13
N LEU A 16 -2.25 -3.60 18.16
CA LEU A 16 -2.62 -2.17 18.16
C LEU A 16 -2.08 -1.45 19.40
N TYR A 17 -2.22 -2.03 20.59
CA TYR A 17 -1.68 -1.45 21.82
C TYR A 17 -0.15 -1.33 21.76
N ARG A 18 0.54 -2.37 21.27
CA ARG A 18 2.00 -2.32 21.09
C ARG A 18 2.42 -1.24 20.09
N PHE A 19 1.67 -1.12 18.99
CA PHE A 19 1.91 -0.10 17.99
C PHE A 19 1.73 1.32 18.57
N LEU A 20 0.66 1.56 19.32
CA LEU A 20 0.41 2.88 19.94
C LEU A 20 1.42 3.21 21.04
N ASN A 21 1.89 2.23 21.79
CA ASN A 21 2.93 2.41 22.81
C ASN A 21 4.30 2.82 22.22
N ASN A 22 4.51 2.63 20.92
CA ASN A 22 5.68 3.16 20.21
C ASN A 22 5.53 4.63 19.79
N GLU A 23 4.47 5.30 20.25
CA GLU A 23 4.21 6.73 19.98
C GLU A 23 4.28 7.07 18.47
N PRO A 24 3.51 6.37 17.61
CA PRO A 24 3.57 6.57 16.17
C PRO A 24 3.13 7.98 15.79
N VAL A 25 3.84 8.58 14.84
CA VAL A 25 3.47 9.89 14.30
C VAL A 25 2.52 9.73 13.13
N PHE A 26 1.26 10.09 13.31
CA PHE A 26 0.24 10.04 12.26
C PHE A 26 0.37 11.23 11.31
N GLN A 27 0.24 10.94 10.01
CA GLN A 27 0.30 11.93 8.96
C GLN A 27 -1.01 11.97 8.16
N SER A 28 -1.39 13.16 7.71
CA SER A 28 -2.63 13.37 6.94
C SER A 28 -2.61 12.77 5.53
N SER A 29 -1.47 12.26 5.06
CA SER A 29 -1.37 11.60 3.75
C SER A 29 -0.15 10.70 3.62
N THR A 30 -0.28 9.66 2.80
CA THR A 30 0.80 8.74 2.44
C THR A 30 1.99 9.45 1.77
N THR A 31 1.76 10.58 1.10
CA THR A 31 2.83 11.40 0.52
C THR A 31 3.66 12.09 1.61
N LYS A 32 3.05 12.54 2.69
CA LYS A 32 3.79 13.13 3.82
C LYS A 32 4.62 12.09 4.54
N ILE A 33 4.07 10.89 4.76
CA ILE A 33 4.82 9.77 5.32
C ILE A 33 6.05 9.49 4.45
N PHE A 34 5.86 9.32 3.13
CA PHE A 34 6.96 9.07 2.21
C PHE A 34 8.06 10.15 2.29
N LYS A 35 7.68 11.43 2.32
CA LYS A 35 8.64 12.52 2.42
C LYS A 35 9.42 12.50 3.74
N ASN A 36 8.73 12.21 4.85
CA ASN A 36 9.37 12.15 6.15
C ASN A 36 10.34 10.98 6.27
N VAL A 37 10.02 9.82 5.65
CA VAL A 37 10.89 8.64 5.66
C VAL A 37 12.06 8.81 4.69
N GLY A 38 11.80 9.35 3.51
CA GLY A 38 12.75 9.37 2.41
C GLY A 38 13.63 10.63 2.33
N ASP A 39 13.49 11.60 3.21
CA ASP A 39 14.32 12.82 3.19
C ASP A 39 15.78 12.45 3.44
N VAL A 40 16.62 12.70 2.44
CA VAL A 40 18.06 12.36 2.49
C VAL A 40 18.87 13.29 3.39
N GLN A 41 18.26 14.34 3.91
CA GLN A 41 18.93 15.33 4.80
C GLN A 41 18.89 14.91 6.28
N GLN A 42 18.17 13.84 6.63
CA GLN A 42 18.08 13.38 8.02
C GLN A 42 19.14 12.31 8.33
N ASP A 43 19.76 12.46 9.49
CA ASP A 43 20.78 11.54 9.98
C ASP A 43 20.17 10.20 10.45
N ASN A 44 18.90 10.21 10.86
CA ASN A 44 18.20 9.06 11.42
C ASN A 44 16.76 8.95 10.85
N PRO A 45 16.61 8.39 9.63
CA PRO A 45 15.31 8.30 8.99
C PRO A 45 14.37 7.35 9.73
N PRO A 46 13.11 7.73 9.97
CA PRO A 46 12.14 6.87 10.62
C PRO A 46 11.65 5.75 9.69
N LEU A 47 11.07 4.72 10.28
CA LEU A 47 10.24 3.75 9.53
C LEU A 47 8.86 4.35 9.27
N GLY A 48 8.24 3.97 8.15
CA GLY A 48 6.91 4.46 7.82
C GLY A 48 6.03 3.41 7.13
N ILE A 49 4.76 3.40 7.50
CA ILE A 49 3.73 2.58 6.83
C ILE A 49 3.05 3.46 5.78
N THR A 50 3.22 3.14 4.52
CA THR A 50 2.68 3.91 3.40
C THR A 50 2.37 3.00 2.21
N THR A 51 1.83 3.55 1.12
CA THR A 51 1.59 2.78 -0.10
C THR A 51 2.88 2.65 -0.91
N PHE A 52 3.16 1.44 -1.39
CA PHE A 52 4.37 1.14 -2.16
C PHE A 52 4.51 2.02 -3.41
N SER A 53 3.41 2.38 -4.06
CA SER A 53 3.40 3.29 -5.21
C SER A 53 4.05 4.67 -4.96
N LYS A 54 4.31 5.03 -3.71
CA LYS A 54 5.03 6.28 -3.40
C LYS A 54 6.53 6.21 -3.76
N MET A 55 7.08 5.02 -3.98
CA MET A 55 8.47 4.86 -4.44
C MET A 55 8.75 5.61 -5.75
N ARG A 56 7.73 5.85 -6.60
CA ARG A 56 7.84 6.70 -7.79
C ARG A 56 8.25 8.14 -7.51
N LYS A 57 8.19 8.58 -6.25
CA LYS A 57 8.58 9.93 -5.81
C LYS A 57 10.05 10.01 -5.40
N ASN A 58 10.79 8.91 -5.43
CA ASN A 58 12.23 8.96 -5.22
C ASN A 58 12.87 9.94 -6.21
N LYS A 59 13.74 10.77 -5.69
CA LYS A 59 14.44 11.81 -6.46
C LYS A 59 15.84 11.95 -5.89
N GLU A 60 16.83 11.74 -6.73
CA GLU A 60 18.24 11.85 -6.37
C GLU A 60 18.54 13.15 -5.60
N GLY A 61 19.27 13.03 -4.50
CA GLY A 61 19.63 14.15 -3.63
C GLY A 61 18.48 14.79 -2.84
N VAL A 62 17.25 14.27 -2.92
CA VAL A 62 16.08 14.82 -2.23
C VAL A 62 15.32 13.75 -1.43
N TYR A 63 14.94 12.67 -2.08
CA TYR A 63 14.19 11.58 -1.46
C TYR A 63 14.73 10.22 -1.89
N ALA A 64 15.03 9.37 -0.90
CA ALA A 64 15.48 8.01 -1.08
C ALA A 64 14.79 7.11 -0.07
N ALA A 65 13.68 6.51 -0.44
CA ALA A 65 12.99 5.50 0.36
C ALA A 65 12.95 4.18 -0.39
N GLY A 66 13.06 3.08 0.32
CA GLY A 66 12.94 1.73 -0.20
C GLY A 66 11.96 0.88 0.62
N PRO A 67 11.33 -0.14 0.02
CA PRO A 67 10.50 -1.08 0.75
C PRO A 67 11.37 -2.08 1.51
N ILE A 68 10.85 -2.57 2.63
CA ILE A 68 11.43 -3.67 3.39
C ILE A 68 10.56 -4.90 3.09
N PHE A 69 10.95 -5.69 2.08
CA PHE A 69 10.15 -6.86 1.66
C PHE A 69 10.25 -8.04 2.62
N ASP A 70 11.33 -8.14 3.40
CA ASP A 70 11.60 -9.26 4.31
C ASP A 70 11.06 -8.98 5.72
N LEU A 71 9.77 -8.72 5.80
CA LEU A 71 9.06 -8.55 7.06
C LEU A 71 8.26 -9.80 7.40
N ASP A 72 8.33 -10.24 8.66
CA ASP A 72 7.51 -11.29 9.21
C ASP A 72 6.44 -10.71 10.15
N PRO A 73 5.22 -11.23 10.14
CA PRO A 73 4.70 -12.33 9.27
C PRO A 73 4.30 -11.86 7.87
N ILE A 74 4.19 -10.57 7.61
CA ILE A 74 3.71 -9.99 6.35
C ILE A 74 4.50 -8.75 5.95
N PHE A 75 4.68 -8.55 4.65
CA PHE A 75 5.17 -7.31 4.06
C PHE A 75 4.11 -6.19 4.08
N GLY A 76 2.86 -6.54 3.83
CA GLY A 76 1.79 -5.57 3.77
C GLY A 76 0.45 -6.16 3.32
N VAL A 77 -0.41 -5.29 2.86
CA VAL A 77 -1.71 -5.64 2.30
C VAL A 77 -1.80 -5.18 0.86
N SER A 78 -2.48 -5.97 0.02
CA SER A 78 -2.78 -5.60 -1.36
C SER A 78 -4.27 -5.37 -1.54
N TYR A 79 -4.62 -4.36 -2.29
CA TYR A 79 -5.99 -4.14 -2.72
C TYR A 79 -6.01 -3.84 -4.23
N PRO A 80 -6.93 -4.47 -4.98
CA PRO A 80 -7.03 -4.23 -6.41
C PRO A 80 -7.64 -2.86 -6.70
N THR A 81 -7.06 -2.14 -7.66
CA THR A 81 -7.70 -0.98 -8.26
C THR A 81 -8.42 -1.42 -9.53
N ALA A 82 -9.71 -1.17 -9.61
CA ALA A 82 -10.53 -1.56 -10.75
C ALA A 82 -11.00 -0.35 -11.55
N LEU A 83 -11.00 -0.50 -12.87
CA LEU A 83 -11.69 0.42 -13.77
C LEU A 83 -13.14 -0.03 -13.91
N VAL A 84 -14.05 0.84 -13.54
CA VAL A 84 -15.49 0.56 -13.60
C VAL A 84 -16.19 1.58 -14.49
N MET A 85 -17.23 1.12 -15.17
CA MET A 85 -18.13 2.00 -15.94
C MET A 85 -19.29 2.41 -15.04
N ALA A 86 -19.56 3.71 -14.96
CA ALA A 86 -20.72 4.19 -14.21
C ALA A 86 -22.03 3.65 -14.83
N ASP A 87 -23.01 3.36 -13.98
CA ASP A 87 -24.34 3.06 -14.47
C ASP A 87 -24.90 4.28 -15.22
N MET A 88 -25.66 4.04 -16.29
CA MET A 88 -26.20 5.07 -17.18
C MET A 88 -25.13 6.03 -17.76
N ALA A 89 -23.89 5.57 -17.94
CA ALA A 89 -22.85 6.37 -18.57
C ALA A 89 -23.32 6.93 -19.93
N PRO A 90 -23.15 8.24 -20.18
CA PRO A 90 -23.67 8.86 -21.40
C PRO A 90 -23.01 8.34 -22.69
N HIS A 91 -21.82 7.79 -22.59
CA HIS A 91 -21.02 7.23 -23.69
C HIS A 91 -20.48 5.84 -23.38
N PRO A 92 -21.32 4.81 -23.21
CA PRO A 92 -20.91 3.52 -22.71
C PRO A 92 -19.89 2.80 -23.61
N ASN A 93 -20.00 2.97 -24.92
CA ASN A 93 -19.06 2.37 -25.86
C ASN A 93 -17.65 3.01 -25.79
N ALA A 94 -17.59 4.33 -25.61
CA ALA A 94 -16.32 5.02 -25.40
C ALA A 94 -15.66 4.61 -24.07
N ALA A 95 -16.47 4.47 -23.01
CA ALA A 95 -15.98 3.99 -21.72
C ALA A 95 -15.40 2.55 -21.82
N LYS A 96 -16.11 1.65 -22.51
CA LYS A 96 -15.60 0.28 -22.76
C LYS A 96 -14.31 0.28 -23.55
N LEU A 97 -14.21 1.13 -24.58
CA LEU A 97 -13.01 1.24 -25.40
C LEU A 97 -11.82 1.76 -24.57
N LEU A 98 -12.06 2.77 -23.72
CA LEU A 98 -11.04 3.29 -22.82
C LEU A 98 -10.55 2.22 -21.83
N ILE A 99 -11.48 1.51 -21.16
CA ILE A 99 -11.13 0.43 -20.25
C ILE A 99 -10.28 -0.62 -20.96
N ARG A 100 -10.71 -1.04 -22.17
CA ARG A 100 -9.94 -2.01 -22.96
C ARG A 100 -8.55 -1.49 -23.33
N TYR A 101 -8.45 -0.24 -23.75
CA TYR A 101 -7.16 0.39 -24.09
C TYR A 101 -6.24 0.42 -22.86
N MET A 102 -6.73 0.82 -21.70
CA MET A 102 -5.96 0.88 -20.47
C MET A 102 -5.49 -0.50 -19.96
N MET A 103 -6.09 -1.59 -20.43
CA MET A 103 -5.63 -2.96 -20.15
C MET A 103 -4.53 -3.44 -21.10
N GLU A 104 -4.21 -2.68 -22.14
CA GLU A 104 -3.10 -2.95 -23.03
C GLU A 104 -1.82 -2.25 -22.53
N GLU A 105 -0.66 -2.72 -23.01
CA GLU A 105 0.64 -2.21 -22.56
C GLU A 105 0.80 -0.69 -22.80
N GLU A 106 0.37 -0.20 -23.93
CA GLU A 106 0.44 1.22 -24.29
C GLU A 106 -0.43 2.08 -23.38
N GLY A 107 -1.67 1.64 -23.15
CA GLY A 107 -2.61 2.33 -22.27
C GLY A 107 -2.26 2.25 -20.80
N PHE A 108 -1.57 1.18 -20.38
CA PHE A 108 -1.06 1.01 -19.01
C PHE A 108 0.24 1.78 -18.77
N ALA A 109 0.98 2.16 -19.81
CA ALA A 109 2.29 2.79 -19.69
C ALA A 109 2.36 3.98 -18.70
N PRO A 110 1.36 4.89 -18.61
CA PRO A 110 1.37 5.97 -17.62
C PRO A 110 1.30 5.50 -16.17
N TRP A 111 0.81 4.27 -15.93
CA TRP A 111 0.68 3.63 -14.61
C TRP A 111 1.83 2.67 -14.32
N ASN A 112 2.71 2.45 -15.29
CA ASN A 112 3.85 1.53 -15.20
C ASN A 112 4.97 2.14 -14.34
N GLU A 113 4.71 2.27 -13.06
CA GLU A 113 5.56 2.88 -12.05
C GLU A 113 5.90 1.86 -10.95
N PRO A 114 7.03 2.01 -10.24
CA PRO A 114 7.35 1.10 -9.14
C PRO A 114 6.25 1.15 -8.07
N GLY A 115 5.76 -0.03 -7.68
CA GLY A 115 4.77 -0.19 -6.61
C GLY A 115 3.32 -0.32 -7.05
N ASP A 116 3.02 -0.18 -8.34
CA ASP A 116 1.71 -0.46 -8.90
C ASP A 116 1.84 -1.71 -9.79
N TYR A 117 1.58 -2.89 -9.23
CA TYR A 117 1.67 -4.15 -9.98
C TYR A 117 0.55 -4.27 -11.00
N ALA A 118 0.90 -4.62 -12.23
CA ALA A 118 -0.08 -4.82 -13.29
C ALA A 118 -0.80 -6.17 -13.11
N ALA A 119 -2.12 -6.17 -13.26
CA ALA A 119 -2.92 -7.40 -13.25
C ALA A 119 -2.66 -8.32 -14.46
N ARG A 120 -2.02 -7.79 -15.52
CA ARG A 120 -1.66 -8.56 -16.71
C ARG A 120 -0.23 -9.05 -16.62
N ALA A 121 -0.03 -10.36 -16.59
CA ALA A 121 1.28 -10.99 -16.37
C ALA A 121 2.37 -10.53 -17.35
N SER A 122 2.03 -10.25 -18.62
CA SER A 122 3.01 -9.78 -19.61
C SER A 122 3.51 -8.36 -19.34
N ILE A 123 2.67 -7.51 -18.70
CA ILE A 123 3.04 -6.16 -18.30
C ILE A 123 3.80 -6.22 -16.99
N GLU A 124 3.34 -7.04 -16.03
CA GLU A 124 4.03 -7.28 -14.78
C GLU A 124 5.47 -7.73 -15.02
N ALA A 125 5.70 -8.73 -15.85
CA ALA A 125 7.05 -9.22 -16.15
C ALA A 125 8.02 -8.11 -16.59
N LYS A 126 7.54 -7.16 -17.41
CA LYS A 126 8.33 -5.99 -17.82
C LYS A 126 8.57 -4.99 -16.69
N GLN A 127 7.61 -4.85 -15.76
CA GLN A 127 7.77 -4.02 -14.56
C GLN A 127 8.86 -4.61 -13.65
N LEU A 128 8.81 -5.93 -13.40
CA LEU A 128 9.78 -6.60 -12.54
C LEU A 128 11.19 -6.44 -13.07
N GLU A 129 11.39 -6.63 -14.39
CA GLU A 129 12.67 -6.42 -15.04
C GLU A 129 13.15 -4.96 -14.95
N LYS A 130 12.27 -4.01 -15.27
CA LYS A 130 12.60 -2.59 -15.30
C LYS A 130 12.97 -2.02 -13.93
N PHE A 131 12.27 -2.45 -12.87
CA PHE A 131 12.40 -1.86 -11.54
C PHE A 131 13.10 -2.77 -10.52
N GLY A 132 13.50 -3.99 -10.92
CA GLY A 132 14.13 -4.95 -10.00
C GLY A 132 13.23 -5.39 -8.85
N LEU A 133 11.92 -5.53 -9.09
CA LEU A 133 10.94 -5.88 -8.08
C LEU A 133 10.78 -7.40 -7.95
N PRO A 134 10.40 -7.92 -6.77
CA PRO A 134 9.95 -9.30 -6.63
C PRO A 134 8.62 -9.51 -7.38
N LYS A 135 8.29 -10.75 -7.73
CA LYS A 135 6.98 -11.07 -8.26
C LYS A 135 5.90 -10.79 -7.21
N PHE A 136 4.72 -10.40 -7.67
CA PHE A 136 3.59 -10.15 -6.77
C PHE A 136 3.26 -11.39 -5.91
N ASP A 137 3.28 -12.57 -6.52
CA ASP A 137 2.98 -13.84 -5.84
C ASP A 137 4.06 -14.26 -4.82
N ASP A 138 5.26 -13.70 -4.89
CA ASP A 138 6.34 -13.97 -3.94
C ASP A 138 6.30 -13.04 -2.69
N LEU A 139 5.41 -12.04 -2.71
CA LEU A 139 5.25 -11.13 -1.58
C LEU A 139 4.43 -11.77 -0.46
N LYS A 140 4.90 -11.65 0.77
CA LYS A 140 4.14 -12.05 1.97
C LYS A 140 3.01 -11.04 2.22
N LEU A 141 1.88 -11.21 1.56
CA LEU A 141 0.74 -10.30 1.67
C LEU A 141 -0.35 -10.88 2.55
N TRP A 142 -0.99 -10.03 3.34
CA TRP A 142 -2.19 -10.42 4.08
C TRP A 142 -3.36 -10.61 3.10
N PRO A 143 -4.03 -11.77 3.11
CA PRO A 143 -5.22 -11.96 2.29
C PRO A 143 -6.35 -11.09 2.82
N ILE A 144 -6.82 -10.17 1.98
CA ILE A 144 -7.95 -9.29 2.32
C ILE A 144 -9.24 -9.91 1.82
N ASP A 145 -10.20 -10.16 2.72
CA ASP A 145 -11.59 -10.39 2.37
C ASP A 145 -12.34 -9.04 2.33
N PRO A 146 -12.74 -8.56 1.14
CA PRO A 146 -13.45 -7.29 1.02
C PRO A 146 -14.78 -7.26 1.78
N THR A 147 -15.43 -8.43 1.95
CA THR A 147 -16.69 -8.56 2.66
C THR A 147 -16.49 -8.35 4.16
N GLU A 148 -15.48 -8.99 4.71
CA GLU A 148 -15.13 -8.84 6.13
C GLU A 148 -14.77 -7.37 6.44
N ILE A 149 -13.93 -6.74 5.62
CA ILE A 149 -13.57 -5.33 5.80
C ILE A 149 -14.81 -4.43 5.74
N TYR A 150 -15.73 -4.70 4.82
CA TYR A 150 -16.94 -3.89 4.71
C TYR A 150 -17.76 -3.89 6.00
N TYR A 151 -17.90 -5.03 6.66
CA TYR A 151 -18.69 -5.15 7.89
C TYR A 151 -17.93 -4.73 9.16
N THR A 152 -16.62 -4.84 9.20
CA THR A 152 -15.82 -4.60 10.41
C THR A 152 -15.19 -3.22 10.49
N LYS A 153 -15.00 -2.53 9.36
CA LYS A 153 -14.24 -1.27 9.28
C LYS A 153 -14.69 -0.16 10.23
N TYR A 154 -15.99 -0.03 10.44
CA TYR A 154 -16.51 1.03 11.31
C TYR A 154 -16.31 0.73 12.79
N GLY A 155 -16.42 -0.54 13.19
CA GLY A 155 -16.10 -0.97 14.55
C GLY A 155 -14.63 -0.73 14.87
N PHE A 156 -13.74 -1.11 13.96
CA PHE A 156 -12.30 -0.88 14.13
C PHE A 156 -11.93 0.60 14.17
N LEU A 157 -12.53 1.42 13.31
CA LEU A 157 -12.30 2.87 13.32
C LEU A 157 -12.76 3.53 14.61
N ALA A 158 -13.94 3.16 15.13
CA ALA A 158 -14.44 3.67 16.40
C ALA A 158 -13.49 3.34 17.55
N LEU A 159 -13.06 2.09 17.63
CA LEU A 159 -12.10 1.63 18.63
C LEU A 159 -10.76 2.39 18.54
N TYR A 160 -10.24 2.58 17.32
CA TYR A 160 -9.02 3.34 17.12
C TYR A 160 -9.14 4.78 17.62
N LEU A 161 -10.29 5.44 17.38
CA LEU A 161 -10.54 6.81 17.84
C LEU A 161 -10.72 6.92 19.37
N GLU A 162 -11.14 5.84 20.04
CA GLU A 162 -11.23 5.79 21.50
C GLU A 162 -9.84 5.63 22.15
N LEU A 163 -8.88 5.01 21.46
CA LEU A 163 -7.56 4.71 21.98
C LEU A 163 -6.50 5.76 21.62
N SER A 164 -6.77 6.63 20.67
CA SER A 164 -5.86 7.68 20.20
C SER A 164 -6.12 9.04 20.86
#